data_1ee9e4b65349c14ab859f493378f4726
#
_entry.id   1ee9e4b65349c14ab859f493378f4726
#
_cell.length_a   1.000
_cell.length_b   1.000
_cell.length_c   1.000
_cell.angle_alpha   90.00
_cell.angle_beta   90.00
_cell.angle_gamma   90.00
#
_symmetry.space_group_name_H-M   'P 1'
#
loop_
_entity.id
_entity.type
_entity.pdbx_description
1 polymer ?
#
loop_
_entity_poly.entity_id
_entity_poly.type
_entity_poly.pdbx_seq_one_letter_code
_entity_poly.pdbx_strand_id
1 'polypeptide(L)'
;MLDRYGRAIDYLRVSVTERCNLHCRYCRPQRQAPSSSGAVLPFADLLRICRVAAGLGITRFKVTGGEPLARAGCVDFIARLKKLPGVEQVTLTTNGLLLDNVLADLCEAGLDGVNLSLDTLDDARYRALTGYEGAAVEKLQSVLRRCAAAGLRVKVNTVLLPENLAETPQIAALAAQMPVDVRFIELMPIGAGAGMQRVLGADAMALLQRVWPDLHPTAEKRGNGPAHYYASMALLGRIGLIDAVSHAFCA
;
A
#
# COMPACT_ATOMS: atom_id res chain seq x y z
N MET A 1 -18.18 13.29 8.01
CA MET A 1 -19.44 12.54 8.27
C MET A 1 -19.23 11.64 9.48
N LEU A 2 -20.20 11.49 10.38
CA LEU A 2 -20.12 10.53 11.49
C LEU A 2 -20.97 9.30 11.14
N ASP A 3 -20.47 8.11 11.47
CA ASP A 3 -21.27 6.88 11.40
C ASP A 3 -22.15 6.71 12.66
N ARG A 4 -22.96 5.64 12.70
CA ARG A 4 -23.84 5.35 13.84
C ARG A 4 -23.12 5.06 15.16
N TYR A 5 -21.80 4.86 15.12
CA TYR A 5 -20.93 4.63 16.28
C TYR A 5 -20.13 5.87 16.69
N GLY A 6 -20.42 7.04 16.07
CA GLY A 6 -19.71 8.30 16.35
C GLY A 6 -18.32 8.39 15.72
N ARG A 7 -17.94 7.47 14.81
CA ARG A 7 -16.64 7.49 14.14
C ARG A 7 -16.67 8.46 12.96
N ALA A 8 -15.64 9.31 12.85
CA ALA A 8 -15.48 10.18 11.69
C ALA A 8 -15.09 9.36 10.45
N ILE A 9 -15.92 9.42 9.42
CA ILE A 9 -15.63 8.84 8.11
C ILE A 9 -15.14 9.96 7.20
N ASP A 10 -13.83 10.06 7.02
CA ASP A 10 -13.13 11.10 6.26
C ASP A 10 -12.23 10.54 5.14
N TYR A 11 -12.25 9.22 4.92
CA TYR A 11 -11.35 8.50 4.03
C TYR A 11 -12.10 7.56 3.09
N LEU A 12 -11.73 7.59 1.80
CA LEU A 12 -12.28 6.71 0.76
C LEU A 12 -11.18 6.04 -0.06
N ARG A 13 -11.33 4.73 -0.30
CA ARG A 13 -10.50 3.99 -1.25
C ARG A 13 -11.23 3.87 -2.58
N VAL A 14 -10.59 4.30 -3.66
CA VAL A 14 -11.12 4.29 -5.02
C VAL A 14 -10.35 3.26 -5.84
N SER A 15 -10.99 2.12 -6.13
CA SER A 15 -10.46 1.13 -7.05
C SER A 15 -10.75 1.57 -8.48
N VAL A 16 -9.70 1.87 -9.25
CA VAL A 16 -9.85 2.40 -10.61
C VAL A 16 -9.82 1.30 -11.68
N THR A 17 -9.34 0.11 -11.35
CA THR A 17 -9.24 -1.01 -12.29
C THR A 17 -9.13 -2.34 -11.54
N GLU A 18 -9.62 -3.41 -12.15
CA GLU A 18 -9.35 -4.78 -11.69
C GLU A 18 -8.08 -5.37 -12.33
N ARG A 19 -7.58 -4.76 -13.41
CA ARG A 19 -6.39 -5.25 -14.12
C ARG A 19 -5.14 -5.02 -13.29
N CYS A 20 -4.24 -6.00 -13.29
CA CYS A 20 -2.92 -5.92 -12.70
C CYS A 20 -1.90 -6.56 -13.65
N ASN A 21 -0.70 -6.02 -13.67
CA ASN A 21 0.45 -6.57 -14.41
C ASN A 21 1.22 -7.63 -13.60
N LEU A 22 0.74 -7.97 -12.38
CA LEU A 22 1.26 -9.05 -11.55
C LEU A 22 0.18 -10.10 -11.28
N HIS A 23 0.62 -11.30 -10.86
CA HIS A 23 -0.21 -12.46 -10.54
C HIS A 23 0.15 -13.01 -9.16
N CYS A 24 0.18 -12.13 -8.13
CA CYS A 24 0.58 -12.52 -6.78
C CYS A 24 -0.25 -13.69 -6.26
N ARG A 25 0.44 -14.73 -5.74
CA ARG A 25 -0.14 -16.03 -5.33
C ARG A 25 -1.28 -15.88 -4.32
N TYR A 26 -1.17 -14.93 -3.41
CA TYR A 26 -2.18 -14.65 -2.39
C TYR A 26 -3.32 -13.75 -2.86
N CYS A 27 -3.17 -13.10 -4.03
CA CYS A 27 -4.14 -12.14 -4.54
C CYS A 27 -4.85 -12.69 -5.80
N ARG A 28 -4.09 -12.97 -6.88
CA ARG A 28 -4.60 -13.45 -8.18
C ARG A 28 -3.65 -14.48 -8.80
N PRO A 29 -3.61 -15.71 -8.27
CA PRO A 29 -2.61 -16.71 -8.66
C PRO A 29 -2.78 -17.25 -10.08
N GLN A 30 -3.95 -17.05 -10.69
CA GLN A 30 -4.22 -17.45 -12.07
C GLN A 30 -4.36 -16.21 -12.95
N ARG A 31 -3.92 -16.33 -14.22
CA ARG A 31 -4.27 -15.37 -15.27
C ARG A 31 -5.77 -15.43 -15.58
N GLN A 32 -6.60 -15.27 -14.58
CA GLN A 32 -8.02 -15.11 -14.85
C GLN A 32 -8.19 -13.85 -15.66
N ALA A 33 -8.86 -14.00 -16.81
CA ALA A 33 -9.41 -12.85 -17.49
C ALA A 33 -10.17 -11.99 -16.47
N PRO A 34 -10.09 -10.65 -16.55
CA PRO A 34 -10.90 -9.79 -15.70
C PRO A 34 -12.32 -10.34 -15.71
N SER A 35 -12.98 -10.42 -14.57
CA SER A 35 -14.37 -10.89 -14.50
C SER A 35 -15.17 -10.10 -15.52
N SER A 36 -15.55 -10.74 -16.60
CA SER A 36 -15.81 -10.14 -17.89
C SER A 36 -17.15 -9.42 -18.02
N SER A 37 -17.83 -9.12 -16.94
CA SER A 37 -19.20 -8.57 -16.99
C SER A 37 -19.34 -7.14 -16.46
N GLY A 38 -18.33 -6.53 -15.88
CA GLY A 38 -18.40 -5.15 -15.40
C GLY A 38 -17.62 -4.19 -16.28
N ALA A 39 -18.30 -3.29 -16.99
CA ALA A 39 -17.64 -2.14 -17.59
C ALA A 39 -16.92 -1.35 -16.47
N VAL A 40 -15.61 -1.15 -16.61
CA VAL A 40 -14.85 -0.29 -15.68
C VAL A 40 -15.43 1.11 -15.76
N LEU A 41 -15.87 1.68 -14.64
CA LEU A 41 -16.42 3.03 -14.60
C LEU A 41 -15.45 4.04 -15.24
N PRO A 42 -15.92 4.91 -16.14
CA PRO A 42 -15.12 6.00 -16.67
C PRO A 42 -14.55 6.87 -15.56
N PHE A 43 -13.36 7.43 -15.75
CA PHE A 43 -12.77 8.34 -14.77
C PHE A 43 -13.65 9.57 -14.49
N ALA A 44 -14.44 10.02 -15.46
CA ALA A 44 -15.39 11.10 -15.27
C ALA A 44 -16.45 10.75 -14.21
N ASP A 45 -16.96 9.52 -14.21
CA ASP A 45 -17.95 9.08 -13.22
C ASP A 45 -17.30 8.84 -11.85
N LEU A 46 -16.10 8.27 -11.80
CA LEU A 46 -15.34 8.17 -10.56
C LEU A 46 -15.09 9.56 -9.94
N LEU A 47 -14.74 10.58 -10.74
CA LEU A 47 -14.57 11.96 -10.25
C LEU A 47 -15.90 12.55 -9.75
N ARG A 48 -17.02 12.25 -10.39
CA ARG A 48 -18.36 12.67 -9.89
C ARG A 48 -18.64 12.07 -8.52
N ILE A 49 -18.38 10.77 -8.34
CA ILE A 49 -18.51 10.08 -7.05
C ILE A 49 -17.60 10.71 -6.00
N CYS A 50 -16.31 10.93 -6.33
CA CYS A 50 -15.36 11.55 -5.40
C CYS A 50 -15.78 12.99 -5.02
N ARG A 51 -16.35 13.77 -5.96
CA ARG A 51 -16.86 15.12 -5.68
C ARG A 51 -18.03 15.08 -4.68
N VAL A 52 -18.97 14.16 -4.85
CA VAL A 52 -20.07 13.96 -3.91
C VAL A 52 -19.52 13.53 -2.54
N ALA A 53 -18.60 12.57 -2.51
CA ALA A 53 -17.96 12.13 -1.28
C ALA A 53 -17.23 13.29 -0.56
N ALA A 54 -16.50 14.14 -1.30
CA ALA A 54 -15.84 15.31 -0.72
C ALA A 54 -16.86 16.30 -0.13
N GLY A 55 -17.97 16.54 -0.81
CA GLY A 55 -19.10 17.35 -0.28
C GLY A 55 -19.74 16.78 0.98
N LEU A 56 -19.61 15.47 1.23
CA LEU A 56 -20.07 14.79 2.44
C LEU A 56 -19.01 14.76 3.55
N GLY A 57 -17.82 15.38 3.34
CA GLY A 57 -16.76 15.48 4.33
C GLY A 57 -15.67 14.40 4.22
N ILE A 58 -15.59 13.66 3.11
CA ILE A 58 -14.43 12.81 2.80
C ILE A 58 -13.32 13.71 2.27
N THR A 59 -12.24 13.88 3.02
CA THR A 59 -11.12 14.76 2.65
C THR A 59 -9.90 13.99 2.14
N ARG A 60 -9.87 12.67 2.34
CA ARG A 60 -8.71 11.81 2.07
C ARG A 60 -9.09 10.68 1.12
N PHE A 61 -8.35 10.59 0.02
CA PHE A 61 -8.60 9.58 -1.00
C PHE A 61 -7.36 8.69 -1.22
N LYS A 62 -7.60 7.40 -1.44
CA LYS A 62 -6.56 6.47 -1.85
C LYS A 62 -6.95 5.83 -3.16
N VAL A 63 -6.15 6.10 -4.20
CA VAL A 63 -6.28 5.46 -5.49
C VAL A 63 -5.62 4.08 -5.43
N THR A 64 -6.36 3.07 -5.85
CA THR A 64 -5.93 1.67 -5.83
C THR A 64 -6.62 0.91 -6.98
N GLY A 65 -6.56 -0.42 -6.97
CA GLY A 65 -7.20 -1.28 -7.95
C GLY A 65 -6.56 -2.66 -7.93
N GLY A 66 -6.43 -3.29 -9.10
CA GLY A 66 -5.37 -4.24 -9.35
C GLY A 66 -4.04 -3.48 -9.33
N GLU A 67 -3.57 -2.98 -10.48
CA GLU A 67 -2.50 -1.97 -10.54
C GLU A 67 -3.05 -0.68 -11.16
N PRO A 68 -3.21 0.39 -10.39
CA PRO A 68 -3.85 1.62 -10.89
C PRO A 68 -3.08 2.28 -12.04
N LEU A 69 -1.73 2.20 -12.03
CA LEU A 69 -0.89 2.77 -13.07
C LEU A 69 -0.94 1.98 -14.39
N ALA A 70 -1.49 0.76 -14.40
CA ALA A 70 -1.77 0.02 -15.62
C ALA A 70 -3.00 0.55 -16.38
N ARG A 71 -3.80 1.42 -15.77
CA ARG A 71 -4.93 2.09 -16.42
C ARG A 71 -4.49 3.43 -17.00
N ALA A 72 -4.51 3.57 -18.33
CA ALA A 72 -4.21 4.84 -19.01
C ALA A 72 -5.11 5.98 -18.47
N GLY A 73 -4.53 7.16 -18.26
CA GLY A 73 -5.22 8.32 -17.70
C GLY A 73 -5.31 8.34 -16.15
N CYS A 74 -4.68 7.38 -15.45
CA CYS A 74 -4.71 7.35 -13.98
C CYS A 74 -4.03 8.60 -13.37
N VAL A 75 -2.94 9.10 -13.95
CA VAL A 75 -2.24 10.31 -13.48
C VAL A 75 -3.15 11.53 -13.62
N ASP A 76 -3.80 11.71 -14.78
CA ASP A 76 -4.78 12.80 -14.98
C ASP A 76 -5.95 12.71 -14.00
N PHE A 77 -6.45 11.48 -13.74
CA PHE A 77 -7.47 11.26 -12.73
C PHE A 77 -7.01 11.74 -11.34
N ILE A 78 -5.78 11.41 -10.93
CA ILE A 78 -5.19 11.85 -9.64
C ILE A 78 -5.09 13.39 -9.62
N ALA A 79 -4.60 14.01 -10.68
CA ALA A 79 -4.50 15.48 -10.79
C ALA A 79 -5.85 16.17 -10.65
N ARG A 80 -6.88 15.65 -11.31
CA ARG A 80 -8.24 16.17 -11.23
C ARG A 80 -8.89 15.91 -9.87
N LEU A 81 -8.66 14.74 -9.27
CA LEU A 81 -9.13 14.41 -7.93
C LEU A 81 -8.53 15.35 -6.88
N LYS A 82 -7.22 15.61 -6.96
CA LYS A 82 -6.53 16.51 -6.02
C LYS A 82 -7.05 17.94 -6.07
N LYS A 83 -7.54 18.38 -7.22
CA LYS A 83 -8.12 19.73 -7.43
C LYS A 83 -9.58 19.87 -6.99
N LEU A 84 -10.25 18.79 -6.55
CA LEU A 84 -11.63 18.87 -6.09
C LEU A 84 -11.69 19.66 -4.75
N PRO A 85 -12.66 20.57 -4.59
CA PRO A 85 -12.88 21.26 -3.32
C PRO A 85 -13.09 20.27 -2.16
N GLY A 86 -12.42 20.51 -1.03
CA GLY A 86 -12.49 19.66 0.16
C GLY A 86 -11.55 18.44 0.14
N VAL A 87 -10.82 18.19 -0.95
CA VAL A 87 -9.81 17.12 -1.00
C VAL A 87 -8.49 17.63 -0.44
N GLU A 88 -8.10 17.09 0.70
CA GLU A 88 -6.84 17.43 1.39
C GLU A 88 -5.71 16.50 0.97
N GLN A 89 -6.01 15.20 0.84
CA GLN A 89 -5.00 14.17 0.62
C GLN A 89 -5.41 13.18 -0.46
N VAL A 90 -4.49 12.93 -1.40
CA VAL A 90 -4.59 11.85 -2.39
C VAL A 90 -3.34 10.98 -2.29
N THR A 91 -3.52 9.68 -2.04
CA THR A 91 -2.42 8.70 -2.00
C THR A 91 -2.66 7.59 -3.00
N LEU A 92 -1.57 6.95 -3.43
CA LEU A 92 -1.58 5.85 -4.39
C LEU A 92 -1.11 4.56 -3.71
N THR A 93 -1.76 3.43 -4.01
CA THR A 93 -1.22 2.10 -3.71
C THR A 93 -0.86 1.41 -5.03
N THR A 94 0.38 0.98 -5.17
CA THR A 94 0.94 0.43 -6.41
C THR A 94 1.95 -0.68 -6.12
N ASN A 95 2.15 -1.59 -7.06
CA ASN A 95 3.26 -2.54 -7.03
C ASN A 95 4.60 -1.92 -7.45
N GLY A 96 4.59 -0.67 -7.92
CA GLY A 96 5.76 0.13 -8.20
C GLY A 96 6.45 -0.10 -9.55
N LEU A 97 6.14 -1.16 -10.29
CA LEU A 97 6.84 -1.49 -11.54
C LEU A 97 6.69 -0.42 -12.63
N LEU A 98 5.57 0.31 -12.63
CA LEU A 98 5.27 1.40 -13.56
C LEU A 98 5.54 2.78 -12.97
N LEU A 99 5.81 2.87 -11.68
CA LEU A 99 5.85 4.13 -10.93
C LEU A 99 6.96 5.06 -11.40
N ASP A 100 8.13 4.51 -11.72
CA ASP A 100 9.29 5.28 -12.15
C ASP A 100 9.03 6.12 -13.41
N ASN A 101 8.24 5.58 -14.34
CA ASN A 101 7.92 6.22 -15.61
C ASN A 101 7.01 7.45 -15.48
N VAL A 102 6.27 7.55 -14.36
CA VAL A 102 5.25 8.59 -14.14
C VAL A 102 5.44 9.34 -12.83
N LEU A 103 6.58 9.17 -12.16
CA LEU A 103 6.82 9.77 -10.85
C LEU A 103 6.78 11.31 -10.91
N ALA A 104 7.43 11.91 -11.92
CA ALA A 104 7.42 13.36 -12.11
C ALA A 104 5.98 13.88 -12.29
N ASP A 105 5.22 13.26 -13.18
CA ASP A 105 3.83 13.63 -13.47
C ASP A 105 2.93 13.48 -12.24
N LEU A 106 3.17 12.45 -11.40
CA LEU A 106 2.44 12.25 -10.15
C LEU A 106 2.76 13.34 -9.11
N CYS A 107 4.02 13.80 -9.05
CA CYS A 107 4.40 14.92 -8.20
C CYS A 107 3.73 16.22 -8.66
N GLU A 108 3.73 16.49 -9.97
CA GLU A 108 3.03 17.64 -10.56
C GLU A 108 1.50 17.56 -10.37
N ALA A 109 0.94 16.35 -10.40
CA ALA A 109 -0.46 16.09 -10.08
C ALA A 109 -0.83 16.39 -8.62
N GLY A 110 0.15 16.64 -7.75
CA GLY A 110 -0.03 16.92 -6.33
C GLY A 110 -0.30 15.66 -5.49
N LEU A 111 0.23 14.51 -5.89
CA LEU A 111 0.14 13.28 -5.08
C LEU A 111 0.83 13.48 -3.73
N ASP A 112 0.17 13.10 -2.63
CA ASP A 112 0.68 13.29 -1.27
C ASP A 112 1.51 12.12 -0.75
N GLY A 113 1.39 10.95 -1.36
CA GLY A 113 2.18 9.81 -0.93
C GLY A 113 1.86 8.51 -1.66
N VAL A 114 2.79 7.57 -1.53
CA VAL A 114 2.77 6.27 -2.18
C VAL A 114 2.81 5.15 -1.13
N ASN A 115 1.96 4.15 -1.31
CA ASN A 115 2.10 2.86 -0.64
C ASN A 115 2.59 1.85 -1.68
N LEU A 116 3.84 1.45 -1.59
CA LEU A 116 4.46 0.51 -2.49
C LEU A 116 4.36 -0.90 -1.90
N SER A 117 3.86 -1.86 -2.69
CA SER A 117 3.82 -3.26 -2.29
C SER A 117 5.16 -3.93 -2.61
N LEU A 118 5.85 -4.45 -1.58
CA LEU A 118 7.14 -5.12 -1.70
C LEU A 118 7.23 -6.22 -0.65
N ASP A 119 7.03 -7.47 -1.07
CA ASP A 119 6.95 -8.61 -0.16
C ASP A 119 8.30 -9.28 0.11
N THR A 120 9.34 -8.96 -0.65
CA THR A 120 10.67 -9.55 -0.52
C THR A 120 11.73 -8.66 -1.17
N LEU A 121 12.98 -8.80 -0.71
CA LEU A 121 14.17 -8.17 -1.30
C LEU A 121 15.01 -9.14 -2.15
N ASP A 122 14.47 -10.33 -2.44
CA ASP A 122 15.09 -11.36 -3.28
C ASP A 122 14.31 -11.51 -4.60
N ASP A 123 14.98 -11.34 -5.75
CA ASP A 123 14.34 -11.39 -7.07
C ASP A 123 13.77 -12.76 -7.42
N ALA A 124 14.39 -13.86 -6.96
CA ALA A 124 13.86 -15.20 -7.22
C ALA A 124 12.54 -15.42 -6.46
N ARG A 125 12.51 -14.98 -5.20
CA ARG A 125 11.30 -15.03 -4.37
C ARG A 125 10.25 -14.03 -4.88
N TYR A 126 10.66 -12.84 -5.33
CA TYR A 126 9.74 -11.86 -5.95
C TYR A 126 9.05 -12.48 -7.16
N ARG A 127 9.80 -13.15 -8.05
CA ARG A 127 9.24 -13.88 -9.19
C ARG A 127 8.27 -14.99 -8.75
N ALA A 128 8.67 -15.81 -7.78
CA ALA A 128 7.82 -16.89 -7.26
C ALA A 128 6.52 -16.40 -6.63
N LEU A 129 6.53 -15.25 -5.95
CA LEU A 129 5.36 -14.66 -5.30
C LEU A 129 4.45 -13.92 -6.26
N THR A 130 5.01 -13.21 -7.25
CA THR A 130 4.28 -12.24 -8.08
C THR A 130 4.05 -12.67 -9.52
N GLY A 131 4.78 -13.69 -9.98
CA GLY A 131 4.78 -14.12 -11.39
C GLY A 131 5.49 -13.13 -12.34
N TYR A 132 6.28 -12.20 -11.82
CA TYR A 132 7.04 -11.24 -12.65
C TYR A 132 8.38 -11.85 -13.07
N GLU A 133 8.64 -11.92 -14.38
CA GLU A 133 9.81 -12.61 -14.92
C GLU A 133 11.11 -11.78 -14.94
N GLY A 134 11.04 -10.48 -14.63
CA GLY A 134 12.20 -9.58 -14.61
C GLY A 134 12.87 -9.47 -13.23
N ALA A 135 14.05 -8.84 -13.20
CA ALA A 135 14.64 -8.31 -11.97
C ALA A 135 13.88 -7.04 -11.55
N ALA A 136 13.31 -7.05 -10.37
CA ALA A 136 12.43 -5.98 -9.91
C ALA A 136 12.93 -5.29 -8.63
N VAL A 137 13.61 -6.02 -7.76
CA VAL A 137 13.91 -5.55 -6.39
C VAL A 137 14.75 -4.28 -6.38
N GLU A 138 15.84 -4.24 -7.13
CA GLU A 138 16.70 -3.05 -7.21
C GLU A 138 15.95 -1.85 -7.80
N LYS A 139 15.16 -2.08 -8.86
CA LYS A 139 14.31 -1.04 -9.47
C LYS A 139 13.30 -0.49 -8.46
N LEU A 140 12.64 -1.35 -7.70
CA LEU A 140 11.68 -0.95 -6.68
C LEU A 140 12.33 -0.19 -5.53
N GLN A 141 13.51 -0.59 -5.08
CA GLN A 141 14.27 0.15 -4.08
C GLN A 141 14.74 1.51 -4.61
N SER A 142 15.14 1.58 -5.89
CA SER A 142 15.52 2.84 -6.54
C SER A 142 14.33 3.81 -6.59
N VAL A 143 13.16 3.35 -7.03
CA VAL A 143 11.97 4.21 -7.08
C VAL A 143 11.48 4.63 -5.68
N LEU A 144 11.65 3.78 -4.66
CA LEU A 144 11.39 4.18 -3.27
C LEU A 144 12.26 5.37 -2.84
N ARG A 145 13.56 5.31 -3.10
CA ARG A 145 14.49 6.43 -2.82
C ARG A 145 14.08 7.70 -3.55
N ARG A 146 13.71 7.59 -4.83
CA ARG A 146 13.26 8.73 -5.63
C ARG A 146 11.96 9.34 -5.11
N CYS A 147 10.99 8.51 -4.71
CA CYS A 147 9.75 8.99 -4.08
C CYS A 147 10.03 9.75 -2.78
N ALA A 148 10.89 9.22 -1.91
CA ALA A 148 11.28 9.88 -0.67
C ALA A 148 12.02 11.20 -0.93
N ALA A 149 12.95 11.22 -1.89
CA ALA A 149 13.68 12.43 -2.29
C ALA A 149 12.76 13.50 -2.90
N ALA A 150 11.67 13.10 -3.58
CA ALA A 150 10.65 13.99 -4.10
C ALA A 150 9.69 14.54 -3.01
N GLY A 151 9.91 14.20 -1.73
CA GLY A 151 9.08 14.67 -0.61
C GLY A 151 7.74 13.94 -0.45
N LEU A 152 7.49 12.86 -1.18
CA LEU A 152 6.29 12.06 -1.01
C LEU A 152 6.34 11.28 0.31
N ARG A 153 5.20 11.15 0.96
CA ARG A 153 5.05 10.20 2.08
C ARG A 153 5.06 8.79 1.56
N VAL A 154 6.11 8.04 1.86
CA VAL A 154 6.31 6.69 1.33
C VAL A 154 6.05 5.64 2.40
N LYS A 155 5.29 4.61 2.04
CA LYS A 155 5.07 3.42 2.86
C LYS A 155 5.34 2.17 2.02
N VAL A 156 6.09 1.26 2.58
CA VAL A 156 6.26 -0.10 2.04
C VAL A 156 5.23 -1.00 2.72
N ASN A 157 4.50 -1.76 1.93
CA ASN A 157 3.58 -2.79 2.41
C ASN A 157 4.14 -4.16 2.08
N THR A 158 4.26 -5.01 3.07
CA THR A 158 4.71 -6.39 2.97
C THR A 158 3.66 -7.30 3.57
N VAL A 159 3.09 -8.19 2.78
CA VAL A 159 2.22 -9.25 3.28
C VAL A 159 3.09 -10.33 3.90
N LEU A 160 2.81 -10.67 5.16
CA LEU A 160 3.53 -11.72 5.89
C LEU A 160 3.15 -13.10 5.35
N LEU A 161 4.17 -13.82 4.88
CA LEU A 161 4.07 -15.18 4.36
C LEU A 161 5.19 -16.03 4.99
N PRO A 162 5.04 -17.36 5.07
CA PRO A 162 6.13 -18.23 5.54
C PRO A 162 7.45 -18.02 4.79
N GLU A 163 7.34 -17.78 3.47
CA GLU A 163 8.48 -17.62 2.56
C GLU A 163 9.30 -16.35 2.80
N ASN A 164 8.68 -15.27 3.35
CA ASN A 164 9.36 -14.00 3.56
C ASN A 164 9.52 -13.61 5.04
N LEU A 165 9.02 -14.40 5.98
CA LEU A 165 9.11 -14.08 7.41
C LEU A 165 10.55 -13.81 7.86
N ALA A 166 11.49 -14.63 7.43
CA ALA A 166 12.91 -14.46 7.79
C ALA A 166 13.53 -13.16 7.22
N GLU A 167 12.93 -12.56 6.20
CA GLU A 167 13.39 -11.29 5.60
C GLU A 167 12.80 -10.05 6.29
N THR A 168 11.89 -10.19 7.24
CA THR A 168 11.24 -9.02 7.87
C THR A 168 12.26 -8.01 8.43
N PRO A 169 13.40 -8.41 9.06
CA PRO A 169 14.40 -7.44 9.49
C PRO A 169 15.07 -6.69 8.32
N GLN A 170 15.38 -7.38 7.21
CA GLN A 170 16.02 -6.75 6.05
C GLN A 170 15.06 -5.77 5.36
N ILE A 171 13.79 -6.14 5.23
CA ILE A 171 12.75 -5.25 4.67
C ILE A 171 12.54 -4.06 5.61
N ALA A 172 12.47 -4.27 6.92
CA ALA A 172 12.32 -3.21 7.91
C ALA A 172 13.51 -2.24 7.91
N ALA A 173 14.73 -2.71 7.57
CA ALA A 173 15.93 -1.87 7.47
C ALA A 173 15.80 -0.77 6.40
N LEU A 174 14.85 -0.85 5.47
CA LEU A 174 14.52 0.27 4.58
C LEU A 174 14.10 1.52 5.37
N ALA A 175 13.44 1.34 6.52
CA ALA A 175 13.06 2.46 7.40
C ALA A 175 14.25 3.06 8.18
N ALA A 176 15.37 2.34 8.30
CA ALA A 176 16.62 2.90 8.84
C ALA A 176 17.43 3.66 7.78
N GLN A 177 17.31 3.26 6.52
CA GLN A 177 18.07 3.83 5.41
C GLN A 177 17.43 5.08 4.82
N MET A 178 16.11 5.22 4.92
CA MET A 178 15.35 6.33 4.33
C MET A 178 14.09 6.63 5.16
N PRO A 179 13.50 7.85 5.05
CA PRO A 179 12.32 8.24 5.82
C PRO A 179 11.03 7.59 5.27
N VAL A 180 10.96 6.27 5.26
CA VAL A 180 9.81 5.49 4.81
C VAL A 180 9.24 4.66 5.95
N ASP A 181 7.91 4.48 5.98
CA ASP A 181 7.31 3.55 6.93
C ASP A 181 7.23 2.16 6.29
N VAL A 182 7.68 1.13 6.99
CA VAL A 182 7.54 -0.27 6.55
C VAL A 182 6.42 -0.93 7.34
N ARG A 183 5.43 -1.48 6.63
CA ARG A 183 4.25 -2.11 7.25
C ARG A 183 4.17 -3.58 6.89
N PHE A 184 4.13 -4.42 7.90
CA PHE A 184 3.87 -5.84 7.79
C PHE A 184 2.39 -6.12 8.00
N ILE A 185 1.79 -6.89 7.10
CA ILE A 185 0.35 -7.11 7.03
C ILE A 185 0.08 -8.61 7.13
N GLU A 186 -0.69 -9.04 8.11
CA GLU A 186 -1.16 -10.41 8.18
C GLU A 186 -2.01 -10.77 6.96
N LEU A 187 -1.74 -11.94 6.38
CA LEU A 187 -2.51 -12.45 5.25
C LEU A 187 -3.95 -12.71 5.66
N MET A 188 -4.89 -11.96 5.06
CA MET A 188 -6.31 -12.17 5.30
C MET A 188 -6.81 -13.45 4.61
N PRO A 189 -7.69 -14.23 5.26
CA PRO A 189 -8.25 -15.48 4.71
C PRO A 189 -9.37 -15.21 3.70
N ILE A 190 -9.08 -14.42 2.65
CA ILE A 190 -10.03 -14.06 1.61
C ILE A 190 -9.46 -14.38 0.22
N GLY A 191 -10.32 -14.73 -0.73
CA GLY A 191 -9.90 -15.05 -2.09
C GLY A 191 -8.84 -16.16 -2.12
N ALA A 192 -7.77 -15.95 -2.87
CA ALA A 192 -6.66 -16.90 -3.00
C ALA A 192 -5.88 -17.11 -1.69
N GLY A 193 -5.89 -16.12 -0.80
CA GLY A 193 -5.24 -16.23 0.51
C GLY A 193 -5.95 -17.13 1.51
N ALA A 194 -7.21 -17.53 1.26
CA ALA A 194 -8.02 -18.28 2.22
C ALA A 194 -7.42 -19.65 2.60
N GLY A 195 -6.76 -20.32 1.65
CA GLY A 195 -6.14 -21.65 1.87
C GLY A 195 -4.64 -21.61 2.17
N MET A 196 -4.04 -20.42 2.28
CA MET A 196 -2.60 -20.30 2.50
C MET A 196 -2.25 -20.30 3.99
N GLN A 197 -1.05 -20.81 4.31
CA GLN A 197 -0.50 -20.74 5.66
C GLN A 197 -0.29 -19.28 6.06
N ARG A 198 -0.72 -18.96 7.28
CA ARG A 198 -0.63 -17.60 7.84
C ARG A 198 0.59 -17.45 8.73
N VAL A 199 1.11 -16.24 8.76
CA VAL A 199 2.14 -15.77 9.68
C VAL A 199 1.54 -14.61 10.46
N LEU A 200 1.70 -14.61 11.77
CA LEU A 200 1.15 -13.56 12.63
C LEU A 200 2.11 -12.37 12.76
N GLY A 201 1.57 -11.20 13.05
CA GLY A 201 2.36 -10.01 13.33
C GLY A 201 3.33 -10.20 14.49
N ALA A 202 2.97 -11.02 15.50
CA ALA A 202 3.83 -11.35 16.61
C ALA A 202 5.11 -12.11 16.21
N ASP A 203 5.03 -12.99 15.19
CA ASP A 203 6.21 -13.71 14.68
C ASP A 203 7.21 -12.75 14.04
N ALA A 204 6.71 -11.82 13.22
CA ALA A 204 7.52 -10.76 12.65
C ALA A 204 8.12 -9.84 13.72
N MET A 205 7.32 -9.45 14.73
CA MET A 205 7.77 -8.59 15.82
C MET A 205 8.91 -9.24 16.62
N ALA A 206 8.84 -10.54 16.88
CA ALA A 206 9.90 -11.26 17.57
C ALA A 206 11.26 -11.20 16.82
N LEU A 207 11.23 -11.23 15.48
CA LEU A 207 12.44 -11.08 14.67
C LEU A 207 12.94 -9.62 14.66
N LEU A 208 12.03 -8.67 14.58
CA LEU A 208 12.34 -7.23 14.58
C LEU A 208 12.99 -6.78 15.89
N GLN A 209 12.47 -7.24 17.04
CA GLN A 209 13.01 -6.90 18.36
C GLN A 209 14.41 -7.49 18.61
N ARG A 210 14.81 -8.56 17.92
CA ARG A 210 16.20 -9.06 17.98
C ARG A 210 17.20 -8.10 17.32
N VAL A 211 16.75 -7.35 16.31
CA VAL A 211 17.59 -6.38 15.58
C VAL A 211 17.49 -4.98 16.19
N TRP A 212 16.30 -4.59 16.63
CA TRP A 212 16.01 -3.32 17.30
C TRP A 212 15.42 -3.58 18.69
N PRO A 213 16.25 -3.84 19.72
CA PRO A 213 15.77 -4.13 21.08
C PRO A 213 15.03 -2.97 21.73
N ASP A 214 15.27 -1.73 21.26
CA ASP A 214 14.60 -0.50 21.68
C ASP A 214 13.28 -0.23 20.96
N LEU A 215 12.81 -1.17 20.11
CA LEU A 215 11.56 -1.01 19.36
C LEU A 215 10.37 -0.95 20.32
N HIS A 216 9.65 0.16 20.32
CA HIS A 216 8.54 0.43 21.23
C HIS A 216 7.31 0.99 20.49
N PRO A 217 6.09 0.75 20.98
CA PRO A 217 4.88 1.32 20.41
C PRO A 217 4.90 2.85 20.40
N THR A 218 4.32 3.46 19.37
CA THR A 218 4.13 4.91 19.30
C THR A 218 2.68 5.27 19.03
N ALA A 219 2.19 6.35 19.63
CA ALA A 219 0.86 6.90 19.41
C ALA A 219 0.76 7.74 18.12
N GLU A 220 1.85 7.89 17.34
CA GLU A 220 1.86 8.67 16.11
C GLU A 220 0.85 8.12 15.10
N LYS A 221 -0.09 8.95 14.65
CA LYS A 221 -0.97 8.63 13.54
C LYS A 221 -0.25 8.86 12.21
N ARG A 222 0.19 7.79 11.56
CA ARG A 222 0.94 7.87 10.30
C ARG A 222 0.12 7.48 9.06
N GLY A 223 -1.17 7.67 9.11
CA GLY A 223 -2.09 7.43 7.98
C GLY A 223 -3.51 7.12 8.43
N ASN A 224 -4.34 6.69 7.47
CA ASN A 224 -5.78 6.46 7.66
C ASN A 224 -6.12 4.97 7.83
N GLY A 225 -5.14 4.10 8.00
CA GLY A 225 -5.32 2.65 8.14
C GLY A 225 -5.14 2.19 9.58
N PRO A 226 -5.43 0.91 9.86
CA PRO A 226 -5.43 0.32 11.20
C PRO A 226 -4.04 -0.09 11.70
N ALA A 227 -2.95 0.34 11.06
CA ALA A 227 -1.61 -0.04 11.45
C ALA A 227 -1.24 0.50 12.83
N HIS A 228 -0.73 -0.36 13.70
CA HIS A 228 -0.02 0.00 14.93
C HIS A 228 1.44 0.26 14.60
N TYR A 229 1.97 1.41 15.03
CA TYR A 229 3.32 1.81 14.67
C TYR A 229 4.28 1.68 15.84
N TYR A 230 5.53 1.37 15.50
CA TYR A 230 6.65 1.22 16.43
C TYR A 230 7.81 2.09 16.00
N ALA A 231 8.50 2.67 16.98
CA ALA A 231 9.67 3.51 16.81
C ALA A 231 10.90 2.85 17.43
N SER A 232 12.08 3.17 16.88
CA SER A 232 13.40 2.90 17.42
C SER A 232 14.30 4.09 17.10
N MET A 233 15.32 4.34 17.89
CA MET A 233 16.28 5.42 17.66
C MET A 233 17.08 5.22 16.36
N ALA A 234 17.23 3.99 15.91
CA ALA A 234 17.92 3.64 14.66
C ALA A 234 17.07 3.81 13.39
N LEU A 235 15.78 4.15 13.50
CA LEU A 235 14.87 4.24 12.37
C LEU A 235 14.56 5.70 12.01
N LEU A 236 14.72 6.05 10.74
CA LEU A 236 14.27 7.33 10.16
C LEU A 236 12.74 7.34 9.95
N GLY A 237 12.18 6.20 9.58
CA GLY A 237 10.74 5.97 9.48
C GLY A 237 10.17 5.21 10.68
N ARG A 238 9.10 4.45 10.45
CA ARG A 238 8.46 3.62 11.48
C ARG A 238 8.21 2.22 10.94
N ILE A 239 8.13 1.26 11.85
CA ILE A 239 7.63 -0.09 11.55
C ILE A 239 6.16 -0.12 11.94
N GLY A 240 5.30 -0.62 11.05
CA GLY A 240 3.87 -0.78 11.29
C GLY A 240 3.46 -2.24 11.24
N LEU A 241 2.53 -2.66 12.10
CA LEU A 241 1.84 -3.93 11.99
C LEU A 241 0.37 -3.70 11.66
N ILE A 242 -0.17 -4.52 10.76
CA ILE A 242 -1.59 -4.59 10.44
C ILE A 242 -2.04 -6.02 10.76
N ASP A 243 -2.51 -6.19 11.97
CA ASP A 243 -2.91 -7.48 12.55
C ASP A 243 -4.36 -7.80 12.15
N ALA A 244 -4.56 -7.99 10.85
CA ALA A 244 -5.89 -8.11 10.25
C ALA A 244 -6.65 -9.37 10.70
N VAL A 245 -5.96 -10.36 11.25
CA VAL A 245 -6.48 -11.66 11.67
C VAL A 245 -6.39 -11.82 13.19
N SER A 246 -5.23 -11.53 13.79
CA SER A 246 -5.01 -11.71 15.23
C SER A 246 -5.70 -10.64 16.08
N HIS A 247 -5.92 -9.43 15.54
CA HIS A 247 -6.68 -8.35 16.18
C HIS A 247 -7.68 -7.78 15.18
N ALA A 248 -8.85 -8.43 15.07
CA ALA A 248 -9.93 -7.98 14.18
C ALA A 248 -10.34 -6.54 14.51
N PHE A 249 -9.99 -5.58 13.65
CA PHE A 249 -10.34 -4.17 13.78
C PHE A 249 -11.63 -3.80 13.02
N CYS A 250 -12.19 -4.73 12.24
CA CYS A 250 -13.50 -4.63 11.63
C CYS A 250 -14.50 -5.37 12.53
N ALA A 251 -15.07 -4.67 13.49
CA ALA A 251 -16.22 -5.13 14.26
C ALA A 251 -17.52 -4.55 13.67
#